data_0ee0516febdee82aac5b08e76987c54e
#
_entry.id   0ee0516febdee82aac5b08e76987c54e
#
_cell.length_a   1.000
_cell.length_b   1.000
_cell.length_c   1.000
_cell.angle_alpha   90.00
_cell.angle_beta   90.00
_cell.angle_gamma   90.00
#
_symmetry.space_group_name_H-M   'P 1'
#
loop_
_entity.id
_entity.type
_entity.pdbx_description
1 polymer ?
#
loop_
_entity_poly.entity_id
_entity_poly.type
_entity_poly.pdbx_seq_one_letter_code
_entity_poly.pdbx_strand_id
1 'polypeptide(L)'
;AQIAGYVQSAQRQRGLHALVDVGGGTLDVVTFIVHERDGEDVFPFLVPEIRALGTQMLYQNRLVEAPEHEKSKLPDELQPVLNTLEYAKCTGLPEDHIALRDNVFWSEVHSTVHRVFHHTKRNRYRLSEAWTKGLPVFLTGGGGSVEGYQKSVKSGGLNCAPVMNLMLLPKHPKLADFSGTTSDYQRVSVACGLAQDAFSLGQLIPAGQVENDDNSLHRVADRPDRDELYAR
;
A
#
# COMPACT_ATOMS: atom_id res chain seq x y z
N ALA A 1 -3.00 -6.40 -10.39
CA ALA A 1 -4.27 -7.00 -9.95
C ALA A 1 -5.05 -6.09 -9.00
N GLN A 2 -4.52 -5.73 -7.82
CA GLN A 2 -5.25 -4.99 -6.78
C GLN A 2 -5.84 -3.66 -7.22
N ILE A 3 -5.12 -2.89 -8.05
CA ILE A 3 -5.59 -1.58 -8.53
C ILE A 3 -6.65 -1.66 -9.64
N ALA A 4 -7.05 -2.86 -10.06
CA ALA A 4 -8.00 -3.04 -11.17
C ALA A 4 -9.33 -2.28 -10.94
N GLY A 5 -9.87 -2.35 -9.71
CA GLY A 5 -11.08 -1.61 -9.36
C GLY A 5 -10.89 -0.09 -9.41
N TYR A 6 -9.72 0.40 -9.00
CA TYR A 6 -9.40 1.83 -9.06
C TYR A 6 -9.25 2.34 -10.48
N VAL A 7 -8.53 1.59 -11.32
CA VAL A 7 -8.31 1.93 -12.74
C VAL A 7 -9.62 2.11 -13.49
N GLN A 8 -10.61 1.25 -13.20
CA GLN A 8 -11.94 1.30 -13.83
C GLN A 8 -12.95 2.18 -13.09
N SER A 9 -12.55 2.87 -12.03
CA SER A 9 -13.45 3.72 -11.25
C SER A 9 -13.45 5.16 -11.74
N ALA A 10 -14.55 5.88 -11.47
CA ALA A 10 -14.65 7.33 -11.68
C ALA A 10 -13.71 8.14 -10.76
N GLN A 11 -13.12 7.52 -9.74
CA GLN A 11 -12.18 8.15 -8.80
C GLN A 11 -10.73 8.10 -9.29
N ARG A 12 -10.49 7.50 -10.46
CA ARG A 12 -9.16 7.40 -11.05
C ARG A 12 -8.55 8.78 -11.27
N GLN A 13 -7.34 8.96 -10.77
CA GLN A 13 -6.54 10.17 -10.97
C GLN A 13 -5.25 9.82 -11.71
N ARG A 14 -4.76 10.72 -12.54
CA ARG A 14 -3.45 10.60 -13.18
C ARG A 14 -2.34 10.98 -12.23
N GLY A 15 -1.12 10.54 -12.51
CA GLY A 15 0.09 10.87 -11.76
C GLY A 15 0.57 9.75 -10.83
N LEU A 16 1.41 10.13 -9.89
CA LEU A 16 2.10 9.21 -8.98
C LEU A 16 1.17 8.73 -7.87
N HIS A 17 1.22 7.41 -7.64
CA HIS A 17 0.51 6.71 -6.58
C HIS A 17 1.43 5.74 -5.85
N ALA A 18 1.02 5.32 -4.67
CA ALA A 18 1.62 4.20 -3.98
C ALA A 18 0.57 3.17 -3.57
N LEU A 19 0.97 1.93 -3.52
CA LEU A 19 0.21 0.82 -2.96
C LEU A 19 1.03 0.18 -1.85
N VAL A 20 0.39 -0.02 -0.70
CA VAL A 20 0.92 -0.73 0.45
C VAL A 20 -0.05 -1.86 0.77
N ASP A 21 0.34 -3.09 0.45
CA ASP A 21 -0.46 -4.28 0.76
C ASP A 21 0.09 -4.97 1.99
N VAL A 22 -0.77 -5.12 2.99
CA VAL A 22 -0.46 -5.78 4.26
C VAL A 22 -1.17 -7.11 4.33
N GLY A 23 -0.45 -8.17 3.93
CA GLY A 23 -0.91 -9.54 4.04
C GLY A 23 -0.66 -10.15 5.42
N GLY A 24 -0.87 -11.46 5.54
CA GLY A 24 -0.50 -12.21 6.74
C GLY A 24 1.02 -12.30 6.91
N GLY A 25 1.74 -12.74 5.86
CA GLY A 25 3.19 -12.94 5.89
C GLY A 25 3.99 -11.72 5.45
N THR A 26 3.50 -10.93 4.49
CA THR A 26 4.29 -9.88 3.83
C THR A 26 3.66 -8.50 3.94
N LEU A 27 4.53 -7.51 3.86
CA LEU A 27 4.27 -6.13 3.52
C LEU A 27 4.84 -5.87 2.13
N ASP A 28 3.99 -5.54 1.18
CA ASP A 28 4.35 -5.24 -0.19
C ASP A 28 4.14 -3.75 -0.44
N VAL A 29 5.21 -3.04 -0.80
CA VAL A 29 5.17 -1.59 -1.05
C VAL A 29 5.60 -1.34 -2.48
N VAL A 30 4.80 -0.61 -3.25
CA VAL A 30 5.15 -0.23 -4.61
C VAL A 30 4.67 1.18 -4.94
N THR A 31 5.47 1.92 -5.68
CA THR A 31 5.07 3.17 -6.32
C THR A 31 4.84 2.95 -7.81
N PHE A 32 3.84 3.60 -8.36
CA PHE A 32 3.47 3.49 -9.77
C PHE A 32 2.86 4.79 -10.30
N ILE A 33 2.84 4.94 -11.61
CA ILE A 33 2.22 6.07 -12.28
C ILE A 33 0.94 5.60 -12.95
N VAL A 34 -0.09 6.43 -12.93
CA VAL A 34 -1.29 6.30 -13.74
C VAL A 34 -1.23 7.35 -14.84
N HIS A 35 -1.10 6.93 -16.09
CA HIS A 35 -1.15 7.85 -17.23
C HIS A 35 -1.77 7.18 -18.46
N GLU A 36 -2.05 7.96 -19.49
CA GLU A 36 -2.60 7.51 -20.75
C GLU A 36 -1.60 7.75 -21.87
N ARG A 37 -1.42 6.78 -22.74
CA ARG A 37 -0.60 6.87 -23.93
C ARG A 37 -1.41 6.34 -25.12
N ASP A 38 -1.56 7.16 -26.16
CA ASP A 38 -2.29 6.79 -27.39
C ASP A 38 -3.73 6.30 -27.15
N GLY A 39 -4.40 6.83 -26.12
CA GLY A 39 -5.75 6.46 -25.73
C GLY A 39 -5.84 5.22 -24.84
N GLU A 40 -4.71 4.63 -24.47
CA GLU A 40 -4.64 3.46 -23.58
C GLU A 40 -4.05 3.83 -22.21
N ASP A 41 -4.58 3.21 -21.18
CA ASP A 41 -4.04 3.36 -19.83
C ASP A 41 -2.70 2.63 -19.70
N VAL A 42 -1.72 3.32 -19.11
CA VAL A 42 -0.37 2.79 -18.90
C VAL A 42 0.01 2.94 -17.43
N PHE A 43 0.56 1.89 -16.84
CA PHE A 43 0.92 1.82 -15.44
C PHE A 43 2.38 1.40 -15.25
N PRO A 44 3.33 2.35 -15.31
CA PRO A 44 4.72 2.07 -14.96
C PRO A 44 4.87 1.85 -13.46
N PHE A 45 5.40 0.70 -13.07
CA PHE A 45 5.84 0.44 -11.71
C PHE A 45 7.25 0.98 -11.51
N LEU A 46 7.48 1.75 -10.44
CA LEU A 46 8.75 2.44 -10.23
C LEU A 46 9.67 1.71 -9.26
N VAL A 47 9.23 1.53 -8.02
CA VAL A 47 10.03 0.92 -6.95
C VAL A 47 9.16 -0.06 -6.18
N PRO A 48 9.26 -1.37 -6.45
CA PRO A 48 8.65 -2.41 -5.63
C PRO A 48 9.58 -2.85 -4.50
N GLU A 49 9.03 -3.16 -3.34
CA GLU A 49 9.72 -3.82 -2.24
C GLU A 49 8.77 -4.75 -1.49
N ILE A 50 9.24 -5.96 -1.16
CA ILE A 50 8.52 -6.98 -0.41
C ILE A 50 9.32 -7.33 0.83
N ARG A 51 8.66 -7.34 2.01
CA ARG A 51 9.24 -7.69 3.29
C ARG A 51 8.37 -8.65 4.08
N ALA A 52 8.99 -9.50 4.89
CA ALA A 52 8.28 -10.36 5.85
C ALA A 52 7.82 -9.55 7.07
N LEU A 53 6.88 -8.63 6.83
CA LEU A 53 6.33 -7.68 7.81
C LEU A 53 4.79 -7.65 7.79
N GLY A 54 4.17 -8.79 7.49
CA GLY A 54 2.72 -8.95 7.57
C GLY A 54 2.23 -9.16 9.00
N THR A 55 0.91 -9.30 9.17
CA THR A 55 0.27 -9.37 10.50
C THR A 55 0.68 -10.60 11.31
N GLN A 56 0.93 -11.74 10.67
CA GLN A 56 1.46 -12.93 11.35
C GLN A 56 2.90 -12.72 11.83
N MET A 57 3.71 -11.98 11.05
CA MET A 57 5.07 -11.64 11.44
C MET A 57 5.11 -10.74 12.68
N LEU A 58 4.13 -9.83 12.83
CA LEU A 58 3.96 -9.05 14.05
C LEU A 58 3.77 -9.96 15.27
N TYR A 59 2.87 -10.93 15.17
CA TYR A 59 2.66 -11.88 16.27
C TYR A 59 3.88 -12.74 16.56
N GLN A 60 4.55 -13.25 15.54
CA GLN A 60 5.80 -14.01 15.71
C GLN A 60 6.89 -13.16 16.37
N ASN A 61 7.00 -11.89 15.99
CA ASN A 61 7.95 -10.97 16.61
C ASN A 61 7.67 -10.74 18.10
N ARG A 62 6.40 -10.64 18.51
CA ARG A 62 5.97 -10.50 19.90
C ARG A 62 6.32 -11.73 20.76
N LEU A 63 6.39 -12.91 20.15
CA LEU A 63 6.73 -14.16 20.81
C LEU A 63 8.24 -14.47 20.85
N VAL A 64 9.07 -13.64 20.27
CA VAL A 64 10.53 -13.82 20.37
C VAL A 64 10.91 -13.75 21.86
N GLU A 65 11.64 -14.79 22.33
CA GLU A 65 12.08 -14.96 23.72
C GLU A 65 10.91 -15.22 24.72
N ALA A 66 9.66 -15.39 24.24
CA ALA A 66 8.58 -15.80 25.09
C ALA A 66 8.73 -17.29 25.51
N PRO A 67 8.29 -17.67 26.73
CA PRO A 67 8.29 -19.06 27.16
C PRO A 67 7.45 -19.94 26.20
N GLU A 68 7.91 -21.20 25.98
CA GLU A 68 7.26 -22.11 25.04
C GLU A 68 5.75 -22.34 25.31
N HIS A 69 5.38 -22.39 26.60
CA HIS A 69 3.97 -22.59 26.99
C HIS A 69 3.06 -21.39 26.63
N GLU A 70 3.62 -20.24 26.33
CA GLU A 70 2.88 -19.05 25.91
C GLU A 70 2.75 -18.95 24.40
N LYS A 71 3.65 -19.59 23.63
CA LYS A 71 3.59 -19.65 22.17
C LYS A 71 2.35 -20.38 21.63
N SER A 72 1.75 -21.24 22.45
CA SER A 72 0.50 -21.97 22.12
C SER A 72 -0.77 -21.12 22.23
N LYS A 73 -0.67 -19.90 22.80
CA LYS A 73 -1.79 -18.97 23.00
C LYS A 73 -1.96 -17.97 21.86
N LEU A 74 -1.42 -18.27 20.68
CA LEU A 74 -1.61 -17.40 19.51
C LEU A 74 -3.10 -17.19 19.25
N PRO A 75 -3.52 -15.93 19.06
CA PRO A 75 -4.88 -15.65 18.61
C PRO A 75 -5.16 -16.38 17.28
N ASP A 76 -6.37 -16.85 17.13
CA ASP A 76 -6.83 -17.46 15.89
C ASP A 76 -6.57 -16.48 14.72
N GLU A 77 -6.07 -17.00 13.60
CA GLU A 77 -5.67 -16.21 12.42
C GLU A 77 -6.79 -15.31 11.85
N LEU A 78 -8.03 -15.63 12.18
CA LEU A 78 -9.22 -14.89 11.74
C LEU A 78 -9.57 -13.69 12.64
N GLN A 79 -8.89 -13.51 13.77
CA GLN A 79 -9.19 -12.40 14.68
C GLN A 79 -8.55 -11.09 14.23
N PRO A 80 -9.17 -9.93 14.56
CA PRO A 80 -8.53 -8.64 14.37
C PRO A 80 -7.18 -8.59 15.05
N VAL A 81 -6.22 -7.91 14.43
CA VAL A 81 -4.89 -7.74 15.04
C VAL A 81 -5.02 -6.92 16.32
N LEU A 82 -4.69 -7.54 17.45
CA LEU A 82 -4.74 -6.93 18.76
C LEU A 82 -3.64 -5.85 18.90
N ASN A 83 -3.98 -4.76 19.57
CA ASN A 83 -2.98 -3.78 19.96
C ASN A 83 -2.06 -4.34 21.08
N THR A 84 -1.01 -3.62 21.44
CA THR A 84 -0.01 -4.04 22.43
C THR A 84 -0.63 -4.46 23.77
N LEU A 85 -1.52 -3.61 24.30
CA LEU A 85 -2.17 -3.84 25.61
C LEU A 85 -3.17 -5.01 25.57
N GLU A 86 -3.97 -5.09 24.51
CA GLU A 86 -4.91 -6.21 24.31
C GLU A 86 -4.16 -7.52 24.19
N TYR A 87 -3.07 -7.53 23.42
CA TYR A 87 -2.25 -8.73 23.25
C TYR A 87 -1.60 -9.16 24.58
N ALA A 88 -1.07 -8.22 25.37
CA ALA A 88 -0.53 -8.49 26.70
C ALA A 88 -1.56 -9.13 27.63
N LYS A 89 -2.79 -8.59 27.66
CA LYS A 89 -3.90 -9.13 28.46
C LYS A 89 -4.30 -10.54 28.04
N CYS A 90 -4.35 -10.81 26.73
CA CYS A 90 -4.74 -12.13 26.23
C CYS A 90 -3.68 -13.20 26.47
N THR A 91 -2.40 -12.85 26.39
CA THR A 91 -1.29 -13.82 26.48
C THR A 91 -0.69 -13.92 27.86
N GLY A 92 -0.86 -12.91 28.73
CA GLY A 92 -0.19 -12.81 30.02
C GLY A 92 1.27 -12.38 29.94
N LEU A 93 1.77 -12.04 28.75
CA LEU A 93 3.12 -11.49 28.57
C LEU A 93 3.22 -10.06 29.13
N PRO A 94 4.39 -9.65 29.65
CA PRO A 94 4.60 -8.28 30.10
C PRO A 94 4.39 -7.29 28.97
N GLU A 95 3.63 -6.23 29.24
CA GLU A 95 3.34 -5.18 28.24
C GLU A 95 4.63 -4.54 27.71
N ASP A 96 5.61 -4.27 28.59
CA ASP A 96 6.89 -3.68 28.21
C ASP A 96 7.67 -4.54 27.21
N HIS A 97 7.63 -5.88 27.40
CA HIS A 97 8.23 -6.80 26.45
C HIS A 97 7.59 -6.69 25.07
N ILE A 98 6.26 -6.68 25.00
CA ILE A 98 5.52 -6.57 23.74
C ILE A 98 5.75 -5.20 23.09
N ALA A 99 5.73 -4.13 23.89
CA ALA A 99 5.97 -2.77 23.40
C ALA A 99 7.35 -2.62 22.78
N LEU A 100 8.37 -3.22 23.37
CA LEU A 100 9.73 -3.23 22.81
C LEU A 100 9.77 -3.92 21.44
N ARG A 101 9.13 -5.09 21.33
CA ARG A 101 9.06 -5.85 20.08
C ARG A 101 8.25 -5.12 19.03
N ASP A 102 7.12 -4.55 19.40
CA ASP A 102 6.28 -3.74 18.52
C ASP A 102 7.06 -2.53 17.98
N ASN A 103 7.84 -1.84 18.81
CA ASN A 103 8.65 -0.70 18.38
C ASN A 103 9.68 -1.10 17.31
N VAL A 104 10.35 -2.24 17.48
CA VAL A 104 11.28 -2.77 16.48
C VAL A 104 10.55 -3.07 15.17
N PHE A 105 9.43 -3.79 15.25
CA PHE A 105 8.63 -4.14 14.09
C PHE A 105 8.12 -2.91 13.32
N TRP A 106 7.52 -1.96 14.01
CA TRP A 106 7.00 -0.73 13.39
C TRP A 106 8.10 0.15 12.82
N SER A 107 9.30 0.15 13.42
CA SER A 107 10.47 0.83 12.86
C SER A 107 10.90 0.22 11.52
N GLU A 108 10.82 -1.10 11.37
CA GLU A 108 11.12 -1.76 10.10
C GLU A 108 10.05 -1.48 9.03
N VAL A 109 8.77 -1.49 9.41
CA VAL A 109 7.67 -1.09 8.51
C VAL A 109 7.88 0.34 8.03
N HIS A 110 8.12 1.28 8.97
CA HIS A 110 8.42 2.68 8.65
C HIS A 110 9.61 2.82 7.69
N SER A 111 10.70 2.14 8.00
CA SER A 111 11.94 2.21 7.21
C SER A 111 11.75 1.65 5.79
N THR A 112 10.94 0.61 5.65
CA THR A 112 10.61 0.02 4.34
C THR A 112 9.83 1.01 3.48
N VAL A 113 8.76 1.60 4.04
CA VAL A 113 7.95 2.62 3.34
C VAL A 113 8.80 3.84 2.98
N HIS A 114 9.57 4.36 3.95
CA HIS A 114 10.46 5.50 3.72
C HIS A 114 11.45 5.24 2.59
N ARG A 115 12.09 4.08 2.56
CA ARG A 115 13.08 3.69 1.53
C ARG A 115 12.47 3.69 0.14
N VAL A 116 11.27 3.08 -0.03
CA VAL A 116 10.57 3.02 -1.31
C VAL A 116 10.21 4.43 -1.79
N PHE A 117 9.60 5.25 -0.94
CA PHE A 117 9.18 6.60 -1.31
C PHE A 117 10.36 7.52 -1.59
N HIS A 118 11.39 7.47 -0.74
CA HIS A 118 12.60 8.25 -0.93
C HIS A 118 13.34 7.85 -2.23
N HIS A 119 13.46 6.54 -2.52
CA HIS A 119 14.06 6.07 -3.77
C HIS A 119 13.24 6.53 -4.98
N THR A 120 11.92 6.42 -4.92
CA THR A 120 11.03 6.91 -5.99
C THR A 120 11.25 8.40 -6.24
N LYS A 121 11.18 9.21 -5.18
CA LYS A 121 11.34 10.67 -5.28
C LYS A 121 12.71 11.05 -5.83
N ARG A 122 13.77 10.39 -5.40
CA ARG A 122 15.13 10.81 -5.70
C ARG A 122 15.64 10.31 -7.04
N ASN A 123 15.25 9.08 -7.42
CA ASN A 123 15.91 8.36 -8.52
C ASN A 123 14.97 7.95 -9.67
N ARG A 124 13.63 8.01 -9.44
CA ARG A 124 12.68 7.46 -10.42
C ARG A 124 11.66 8.48 -10.93
N TYR A 125 11.11 9.33 -10.06
CA TYR A 125 10.06 10.27 -10.44
C TYR A 125 10.11 11.53 -9.56
N ARG A 126 11.14 12.34 -9.78
CA ARG A 126 11.50 13.46 -8.91
C ARG A 126 10.53 14.64 -8.99
N LEU A 127 10.01 14.94 -10.18
CA LEU A 127 9.27 16.17 -10.45
C LEU A 127 7.74 16.04 -10.23
N SER A 128 7.25 14.91 -9.72
CA SER A 128 5.83 14.74 -9.49
C SER A 128 5.26 15.76 -8.49
N GLU A 129 4.13 16.36 -8.83
CA GLU A 129 3.39 17.25 -7.94
C GLU A 129 2.92 16.54 -6.66
N ALA A 130 2.76 15.22 -6.67
CA ALA A 130 2.41 14.44 -5.49
C ALA A 130 3.39 14.66 -4.32
N TRP A 131 4.64 15.00 -4.60
CA TRP A 131 5.63 15.31 -3.57
C TRP A 131 5.40 16.65 -2.86
N THR A 132 4.57 17.52 -3.42
CA THR A 132 4.23 18.83 -2.86
C THR A 132 2.76 18.95 -2.45
N LYS A 133 1.85 18.34 -3.22
CA LYS A 133 0.40 18.39 -2.98
C LYS A 133 -0.11 17.26 -2.10
N GLY A 134 0.64 16.16 -1.98
CA GLY A 134 0.27 14.95 -1.23
C GLY A 134 0.29 13.72 -2.12
N LEU A 135 0.83 12.62 -1.60
CA LEU A 135 0.91 11.34 -2.30
C LEU A 135 -0.33 10.49 -2.00
N PRO A 136 -1.12 10.09 -3.02
CA PRO A 136 -2.16 9.09 -2.86
C PRO A 136 -1.54 7.72 -2.55
N VAL A 137 -1.95 7.12 -1.42
CA VAL A 137 -1.44 5.83 -0.96
C VAL A 137 -2.61 4.89 -0.71
N PHE A 138 -2.73 3.85 -1.51
CA PHE A 138 -3.66 2.76 -1.25
C PHE A 138 -3.09 1.85 -0.16
N LEU A 139 -3.78 1.78 0.98
CA LEU A 139 -3.45 0.85 2.05
C LEU A 139 -4.48 -0.28 2.03
N THR A 140 -4.05 -1.47 1.69
CA THR A 140 -4.89 -2.62 1.37
C THR A 140 -4.42 -3.90 2.09
N GLY A 141 -5.07 -5.01 1.80
CA GLY A 141 -4.83 -6.28 2.48
C GLY A 141 -5.54 -6.39 3.83
N GLY A 142 -5.46 -7.56 4.44
CA GLY A 142 -6.12 -7.83 5.74
C GLY A 142 -5.59 -7.00 6.90
N GLY A 143 -4.34 -6.57 6.83
CA GLY A 143 -3.69 -5.72 7.84
C GLY A 143 -3.83 -4.22 7.59
N GLY A 144 -4.39 -3.78 6.46
CA GLY A 144 -4.46 -2.36 6.12
C GLY A 144 -5.28 -1.51 7.09
N SER A 145 -6.19 -2.10 7.85
CA SER A 145 -6.98 -1.43 8.90
C SER A 145 -6.22 -1.27 10.22
N VAL A 146 -5.09 -1.94 10.41
CA VAL A 146 -4.32 -1.91 11.65
C VAL A 146 -3.62 -0.56 11.82
N GLU A 147 -3.86 0.11 12.93
CA GLU A 147 -3.39 1.47 13.22
C GLU A 147 -1.87 1.61 13.11
N GLY A 148 -1.10 0.59 13.54
CA GLY A 148 0.36 0.59 13.47
C GLY A 148 0.89 0.73 12.03
N TYR A 149 0.29 0.02 11.08
CA TYR A 149 0.65 0.18 9.66
C TYR A 149 0.26 1.57 9.14
N GLN A 150 -0.94 2.07 9.48
CA GLN A 150 -1.37 3.40 9.07
C GLN A 150 -0.43 4.50 9.56
N LYS A 151 -0.02 4.42 10.84
CA LYS A 151 0.95 5.35 11.44
C LYS A 151 2.31 5.25 10.76
N SER A 152 2.82 4.04 10.55
CA SER A 152 4.13 3.80 9.93
C SER A 152 4.18 4.27 8.48
N VAL A 153 3.09 4.06 7.71
CA VAL A 153 3.00 4.56 6.33
C VAL A 153 2.99 6.08 6.29
N LYS A 154 2.17 6.72 7.14
CA LYS A 154 2.13 8.19 7.22
C LYS A 154 3.49 8.76 7.61
N SER A 155 4.09 8.26 8.70
CA SER A 155 5.38 8.78 9.19
C SER A 155 6.54 8.47 8.23
N GLY A 156 6.56 7.28 7.61
CA GLY A 156 7.59 6.91 6.62
C GLY A 156 7.58 7.79 5.38
N GLY A 157 6.43 8.36 5.04
CA GLY A 157 6.28 9.27 3.90
C GLY A 157 6.60 10.74 4.18
N LEU A 158 6.57 11.20 5.43
CA LEU A 158 6.63 12.63 5.78
C LEU A 158 7.85 13.38 5.23
N ASN A 159 9.00 12.73 5.14
CA ASN A 159 10.22 13.33 4.55
C ASN A 159 10.17 13.42 3.03
N CYS A 160 9.22 12.76 2.40
CA CYS A 160 9.09 12.69 0.94
C CYS A 160 7.98 13.60 0.43
N ALA A 161 6.82 13.60 1.11
CA ALA A 161 5.70 14.45 0.78
C ALA A 161 5.04 14.99 2.07
N PRO A 162 4.47 16.20 2.04
CA PRO A 162 3.89 16.83 3.23
C PRO A 162 2.66 16.10 3.76
N VAL A 163 1.96 15.39 2.88
CA VAL A 163 0.74 14.65 3.20
C VAL A 163 0.74 13.28 2.51
N MET A 164 0.45 12.24 3.29
CA MET A 164 0.12 10.91 2.78
C MET A 164 -1.40 10.76 2.79
N ASN A 165 -2.01 10.78 1.62
CA ASN A 165 -3.45 10.60 1.46
C ASN A 165 -3.76 9.10 1.47
N LEU A 166 -4.01 8.52 2.65
CA LEU A 166 -4.38 7.11 2.75
C LEU A 166 -5.77 6.90 2.17
N MET A 167 -5.87 5.99 1.23
CA MET A 167 -7.08 5.65 0.49
C MET A 167 -7.34 4.15 0.58
N LEU A 168 -8.62 3.79 0.56
CA LEU A 168 -9.04 2.41 0.30
C LEU A 168 -9.24 2.23 -1.21
N LEU A 169 -8.90 1.05 -1.71
CA LEU A 169 -9.24 0.69 -3.08
C LEU A 169 -10.77 0.67 -3.26
N PRO A 170 -11.31 1.37 -4.25
CA PRO A 170 -12.74 1.30 -4.55
C PRO A 170 -13.11 -0.11 -5.03
N LYS A 171 -14.33 -0.54 -4.73
CA LYS A 171 -14.84 -1.81 -5.25
C LYS A 171 -14.84 -1.80 -6.77
N HIS A 172 -14.46 -2.93 -7.35
CA HIS A 172 -14.54 -3.09 -8.79
C HIS A 172 -16.00 -3.00 -9.27
N PRO A 173 -16.32 -2.27 -10.35
CA PRO A 173 -17.70 -2.08 -10.81
C PRO A 173 -18.46 -3.38 -11.05
N LYS A 174 -17.79 -4.44 -11.53
CA LYS A 174 -18.38 -5.77 -11.74
C LYS A 174 -18.71 -6.54 -10.47
N LEU A 175 -18.33 -6.02 -9.28
CA LEU A 175 -18.67 -6.58 -7.98
C LEU A 175 -19.82 -5.82 -7.30
N ALA A 176 -20.81 -5.34 -8.06
CA ALA A 176 -21.97 -4.64 -7.52
C ALA A 176 -22.70 -5.46 -6.44
N ASP A 177 -22.79 -6.78 -6.62
CA ASP A 177 -23.47 -7.70 -5.69
C ASP A 177 -22.59 -8.15 -4.52
N PHE A 178 -21.37 -7.65 -4.39
CA PHE A 178 -20.51 -7.97 -3.24
C PHE A 178 -21.11 -7.37 -1.97
N SER A 179 -21.62 -8.24 -1.09
CA SER A 179 -22.31 -7.85 0.15
C SER A 179 -21.38 -7.31 1.25
N GLY A 180 -20.06 -7.50 1.11
CA GLY A 180 -19.06 -7.01 2.05
C GLY A 180 -18.88 -5.49 2.01
N THR A 181 -18.32 -4.94 3.07
CA THR A 181 -17.93 -3.53 3.17
C THR A 181 -16.73 -3.21 2.25
N THR A 182 -16.40 -1.93 2.11
CA THR A 182 -15.17 -1.52 1.41
C THR A 182 -13.91 -2.06 2.11
N SER A 183 -13.93 -2.21 3.44
CA SER A 183 -12.86 -2.83 4.21
C SER A 183 -12.69 -4.32 3.87
N ASP A 184 -13.81 -5.05 3.72
CA ASP A 184 -13.76 -6.46 3.34
C ASP A 184 -13.23 -6.63 1.91
N TYR A 185 -13.55 -5.68 1.02
CA TYR A 185 -13.01 -5.68 -0.34
C TYR A 185 -11.47 -5.62 -0.37
N GLN A 186 -10.83 -4.90 0.57
CA GLN A 186 -9.36 -4.83 0.61
C GLN A 186 -8.71 -6.22 0.76
N ARG A 187 -9.40 -7.16 1.42
CA ARG A 187 -8.90 -8.53 1.63
C ARG A 187 -8.99 -9.39 0.37
N VAL A 188 -9.95 -9.11 -0.51
CA VAL A 188 -10.20 -9.87 -1.73
C VAL A 188 -9.79 -9.14 -3.00
N SER A 189 -9.23 -7.94 -2.90
CA SER A 189 -8.85 -7.09 -4.03
C SER A 189 -7.87 -7.76 -5.00
N VAL A 190 -6.93 -8.55 -4.47
CA VAL A 190 -5.98 -9.34 -5.29
C VAL A 190 -6.73 -10.36 -6.13
N ALA A 191 -7.58 -11.18 -5.50
CA ALA A 191 -8.34 -12.21 -6.18
C ALA A 191 -9.30 -11.61 -7.23
N CYS A 192 -9.95 -10.50 -6.88
CA CYS A 192 -10.80 -9.75 -7.80
C CYS A 192 -10.01 -9.26 -9.03
N GLY A 193 -8.83 -8.68 -8.82
CA GLY A 193 -7.99 -8.19 -9.91
C GLY A 193 -7.42 -9.30 -10.78
N LEU A 194 -7.09 -10.46 -10.21
CA LEU A 194 -6.64 -11.64 -10.97
C LEU A 194 -7.75 -12.27 -11.80
N ALA A 195 -9.00 -12.09 -11.42
CA ALA A 195 -10.17 -12.56 -12.17
C ALA A 195 -10.54 -11.64 -13.36
N GLN A 196 -9.87 -10.48 -13.53
CA GLN A 196 -10.11 -9.59 -14.66
C GLN A 196 -9.31 -10.04 -15.89
N ASP A 197 -9.87 -9.70 -17.06
CA ASP A 197 -9.13 -9.82 -18.32
C ASP A 197 -7.95 -8.84 -18.32
N ALA A 198 -6.75 -9.36 -18.57
CA ALA A 198 -5.53 -8.55 -18.60
C ALA A 198 -5.59 -7.39 -19.62
N PHE A 199 -6.26 -7.60 -20.75
CA PHE A 199 -6.43 -6.57 -21.79
C PHE A 199 -7.32 -5.41 -21.32
N SER A 200 -8.22 -5.64 -20.36
CA SER A 200 -9.11 -4.60 -19.83
C SER A 200 -8.41 -3.69 -18.81
N LEU A 201 -7.21 -4.03 -18.37
CA LEU A 201 -6.47 -3.32 -17.31
C LEU A 201 -5.46 -2.28 -17.85
N GLY A 202 -5.30 -2.20 -19.19
CA GLY A 202 -4.27 -1.37 -19.80
C GLY A 202 -2.86 -1.98 -19.71
N GLN A 203 -1.86 -1.21 -20.12
CA GLN A 203 -0.48 -1.69 -20.21
C GLN A 203 0.25 -1.55 -18.88
N LEU A 204 0.71 -2.68 -18.32
CA LEU A 204 1.58 -2.72 -17.15
C LEU A 204 3.05 -2.71 -17.59
N ILE A 205 3.84 -1.73 -17.12
CA ILE A 205 5.28 -1.66 -17.38
C ILE A 205 6.02 -2.03 -16.08
N PRO A 206 6.71 -3.18 -16.04
CA PRO A 206 7.49 -3.59 -14.87
C PRO A 206 8.60 -2.60 -14.53
N ALA A 207 8.96 -2.48 -13.25
CA ALA A 207 9.97 -1.52 -12.76
C ALA A 207 11.33 -1.62 -13.48
N GLY A 208 11.74 -2.84 -13.89
CA GLY A 208 12.99 -3.06 -14.62
C GLY A 208 12.96 -2.58 -16.08
N GLN A 209 11.79 -2.28 -16.62
CA GLN A 209 11.61 -1.75 -17.99
C GLN A 209 11.36 -0.23 -18.02
N VAL A 210 11.21 0.39 -16.85
CA VAL A 210 11.06 1.84 -16.74
C VAL A 210 12.46 2.46 -16.65
N GLU A 211 12.84 3.25 -17.64
CA GLU A 211 14.11 3.96 -17.64
C GLU A 211 14.21 4.93 -16.45
N ASN A 212 15.43 5.06 -15.91
CA ASN A 212 15.68 6.01 -14.83
C ASN A 212 15.62 7.44 -15.41
N ASP A 213 14.84 8.28 -14.74
CA ASP A 213 14.77 9.72 -15.06
C ASP A 213 14.24 10.01 -16.47
N ASP A 214 13.28 9.21 -16.96
CA ASP A 214 12.62 9.50 -18.23
C ASP A 214 11.78 10.78 -18.11
N ASN A 215 12.37 11.89 -18.55
CA ASN A 215 11.70 13.20 -18.62
C ASN A 215 10.40 13.17 -19.45
N SER A 216 10.20 12.15 -20.28
CA SER A 216 8.98 11.97 -21.06
C SER A 216 7.78 11.59 -20.16
N LEU A 217 7.99 10.75 -19.14
CA LEU A 217 6.95 10.38 -18.19
C LEU A 217 6.49 11.57 -17.34
N HIS A 218 7.42 12.44 -16.93
CA HIS A 218 7.09 13.68 -16.22
C HIS A 218 6.19 14.60 -17.04
N ARG A 219 6.50 14.75 -18.34
CA ARG A 219 5.77 15.66 -19.22
C ARG A 219 4.36 15.17 -19.57
N VAL A 220 4.14 13.86 -19.58
CA VAL A 220 2.85 13.27 -19.95
C VAL A 220 1.92 13.13 -18.75
N ALA A 221 2.45 12.65 -17.61
CA ALA A 221 1.63 12.34 -16.43
C ALA A 221 1.11 13.58 -15.69
N ASP A 222 1.86 14.68 -15.71
CA ASP A 222 1.50 15.92 -14.98
C ASP A 222 0.85 16.98 -15.89
N ARG A 223 0.58 16.69 -17.16
CA ARG A 223 -0.18 17.61 -18.03
C ARG A 223 -1.67 17.54 -17.69
N PRO A 224 -2.31 18.69 -17.43
CA PRO A 224 -3.77 18.74 -17.31
C PRO A 224 -4.40 18.23 -18.60
N ASP A 225 -5.52 17.58 -18.48
CA ASP A 225 -6.28 17.09 -19.64
C ASP A 225 -6.60 18.26 -20.56
N ARG A 226 -6.56 18.02 -21.86
CA ARG A 226 -6.81 19.07 -22.87
C ARG A 226 -8.20 19.70 -22.66
N ASP A 227 -9.14 18.91 -22.19
CA ASP A 227 -10.52 19.34 -21.91
C ASP A 227 -10.62 20.22 -20.65
N GLU A 228 -9.72 20.10 -19.67
CA GLU A 228 -9.63 21.00 -18.52
C GLU A 228 -9.11 22.38 -18.86
N LEU A 229 -8.30 22.50 -19.93
CA LEU A 229 -7.74 23.77 -20.38
C LEU A 229 -8.77 24.64 -21.12
N TYR A 230 -9.85 24.05 -21.64
CA TYR A 230 -10.89 24.76 -22.41
C TYR A 230 -12.23 24.87 -21.67
N ALA A 231 -12.31 24.38 -20.43
CA ALA A 231 -13.51 24.47 -19.57
C ALA A 231 -13.61 25.79 -18.77
N ARG A 232 -13.07 26.92 -19.32
CA ARG A 232 -13.21 28.26 -18.75
C ARG A 232 -13.98 29.18 -19.69
#